data_f434a4a6005d76446d96151ad716b840
#
_entry.id   f434a4a6005d76446d96151ad716b840
#
_cell.length_a   1.000
_cell.length_b   1.000
_cell.length_c   1.000
_cell.angle_alpha   90.00
_cell.angle_beta   90.00
_cell.angle_gamma   90.00
#
_symmetry.space_group_name_H-M   'P 1'
#
loop_
_entity.id
_entity.type
_entity.pdbx_description
1 polymer ?
#
loop_
_entity_poly.entity_id
_entity_poly.type
_entity_poly.pdbx_seq_one_letter_code
_entity_poly.pdbx_strand_id
1 'polypeptide(L)' 'MKTISYNPLWKTLIDKNIKNKTDLLEIASIGRGTLAKLSKNQEVSMAVLLKICNALNCELSDICESV' A
#
# COMPACT_ATOMS: atom_id res chain seq x y z
N MET A 1 -12.06 18.25 -5.63
CA MET A 1 -10.72 18.07 -5.06
C MET A 1 -10.36 16.60 -5.05
N LYS A 2 -9.17 16.26 -5.54
CA LYS A 2 -8.76 14.86 -5.62
C LYS A 2 -8.21 14.37 -4.28
N THR A 3 -8.45 13.11 -4.01
CA THR A 3 -7.91 12.44 -2.82
C THR A 3 -7.12 11.21 -3.27
N ILE A 4 -6.46 10.56 -2.33
CA ILE A 4 -5.69 9.36 -2.62
C ILE A 4 -6.52 8.11 -2.32
N SER A 5 -6.37 7.09 -3.15
CA SER A 5 -6.98 5.78 -2.94
C SER A 5 -5.91 4.71 -3.05
N TYR A 6 -5.95 3.71 -2.19
CA TYR A 6 -5.04 2.58 -2.21
C TYR A 6 -5.71 1.31 -2.72
N ASN A 7 -6.84 1.44 -3.43
CA ASN A 7 -7.49 0.29 -4.03
C ASN A 7 -6.56 -0.53 -4.93
N PRO A 8 -5.68 0.10 -5.75
CA PRO A 8 -4.72 -0.68 -6.54
C PRO A 8 -3.80 -1.55 -5.68
N LEU A 9 -3.42 -1.07 -4.49
CA LEU A 9 -2.57 -1.84 -3.57
C LEU A 9 -3.23 -3.15 -3.18
N TRP A 10 -4.53 -3.10 -2.83
CA TRP A 10 -5.25 -4.31 -2.42
C TRP A 10 -5.36 -5.31 -3.57
N LYS A 11 -5.56 -4.83 -4.77
CA LYS A 11 -5.59 -5.68 -5.97
C LYS A 11 -4.22 -6.31 -6.22
N THR A 12 -3.15 -5.54 -6.05
CA THR A 12 -1.78 -6.03 -6.22
C THR A 12 -1.46 -7.12 -5.20
N LEU A 13 -1.91 -6.95 -3.95
CA LEU A 13 -1.73 -7.98 -2.92
C LEU A 13 -2.42 -9.29 -3.32
N ILE A 14 -3.63 -9.20 -3.83
CA ILE A 14 -4.37 -10.38 -4.30
C ILE A 14 -3.61 -11.06 -5.45
N ASP A 15 -3.12 -10.29 -6.41
CA ASP A 15 -2.37 -10.81 -7.56
C ASP A 15 -1.10 -11.53 -7.13
N LYS A 16 -0.51 -11.12 -6.02
CA LYS A 16 0.72 -11.71 -5.50
C LYS A 16 0.47 -12.80 -4.45
N ASN A 17 -0.79 -13.23 -4.31
CA ASN A 17 -1.22 -14.28 -3.37
C ASN A 17 -0.99 -13.90 -1.90
N ILE A 18 -1.01 -12.62 -1.57
CA ILE A 18 -0.91 -12.15 -0.20
C ILE A 18 -2.34 -12.02 0.32
N LYS A 19 -2.75 -12.94 1.19
CA LYS A 19 -4.14 -13.06 1.62
C LYS A 19 -4.55 -12.03 2.67
N ASN A 20 -3.61 -11.59 3.50
CA ASN A 20 -3.92 -10.70 4.62
C ASN A 20 -3.16 -9.39 4.47
N LYS A 21 -3.86 -8.27 4.72
CA LYS A 21 -3.23 -6.95 4.71
C LYS A 21 -2.12 -6.85 5.76
N THR A 22 -2.26 -7.57 6.89
CA THR A 22 -1.27 -7.55 7.96
C THR A 22 0.07 -8.15 7.54
N ASP A 23 0.09 -8.99 6.52
CA ASP A 23 1.34 -9.53 5.99
C ASP A 23 2.24 -8.42 5.44
N LEU A 24 1.62 -7.31 5.00
CA LEU A 24 2.37 -6.17 4.49
C LEU A 24 3.25 -5.54 5.57
N LEU A 25 2.88 -5.66 6.85
CA LEU A 25 3.68 -5.13 7.95
C LEU A 25 5.08 -5.74 7.95
N GLU A 26 5.17 -7.04 7.71
CA GLU A 26 6.44 -7.74 7.66
C GLU A 26 7.13 -7.59 6.31
N ILE A 27 6.38 -7.74 5.24
CA ILE A 27 6.90 -7.69 3.87
C ILE A 27 7.54 -6.33 3.57
N ALA A 28 6.84 -5.24 3.90
CA ALA A 28 7.29 -3.89 3.60
C ALA A 28 7.92 -3.18 4.82
N SER A 29 8.00 -3.84 5.96
CA SER A 29 8.55 -3.28 7.19
C SER A 29 7.87 -1.96 7.58
N ILE A 30 6.55 -1.93 7.54
CA ILE A 30 5.76 -0.76 7.93
C ILE A 30 5.04 -1.02 9.26
N GLY A 31 4.68 0.05 9.96
CA GLY A 31 3.99 -0.06 11.23
C GLY A 31 2.48 -0.24 11.08
N ARG A 32 1.83 -0.67 12.15
CA ARG A 32 0.37 -0.85 12.17
C ARG A 32 -0.37 0.45 11.94
N GLY A 33 0.15 1.57 12.48
CA GLY A 33 -0.44 2.88 12.25
C GLY A 33 -0.44 3.27 10.78
N THR A 34 0.63 2.92 10.08
CA THR A 34 0.74 3.15 8.64
C THR A 34 -0.28 2.30 7.88
N LEU A 35 -0.41 1.03 8.25
CA LEU A 35 -1.39 0.15 7.62
C LEU A 35 -2.81 0.68 7.84
N ALA A 36 -3.11 1.18 9.04
CA ALA A 36 -4.41 1.77 9.33
C ALA A 36 -4.70 2.96 8.43
N LYS A 37 -3.70 3.82 8.19
CA LYS A 37 -3.83 4.95 7.26
C LYS A 37 -4.12 4.48 5.84
N LEU A 38 -3.41 3.45 5.39
CA LEU A 38 -3.64 2.88 4.06
C LEU A 38 -5.08 2.34 3.93
N SER A 39 -5.57 1.68 4.97
CA SER A 39 -6.93 1.13 4.96
C SER A 39 -8.01 2.21 4.93
N LYS A 40 -7.68 3.41 5.42
CA LYS A 40 -8.62 4.55 5.45
C LYS A 40 -8.39 5.53 4.32
N ASN A 41 -7.52 5.21 3.37
CA ASN A 41 -7.13 6.09 2.27
C ASN A 41 -6.57 7.44 2.76
N GLN A 42 -5.82 7.39 3.86
CA GLN A 42 -5.14 8.57 4.39
C GLN A 42 -3.75 8.69 3.80
N GLU A 43 -3.22 9.91 3.77
CA GLU A 43 -1.90 10.16 3.22
C GLU A 43 -0.80 9.51 4.07
N VAL A 44 0.19 8.93 3.39
CA VAL A 44 1.40 8.41 4.02
C VAL A 44 2.61 8.99 3.30
N SER A 45 3.79 8.89 3.90
CA SER A 45 4.98 9.45 3.28
C SER A 45 5.37 8.69 2.02
N MET A 46 6.04 9.39 1.10
CA MET A 46 6.55 8.77 -0.12
C MET A 46 7.53 7.65 0.22
N ALA A 47 8.30 7.79 1.30
CA ALA A 47 9.23 6.75 1.73
C ALA A 47 8.51 5.43 2.03
N VAL A 48 7.33 5.51 2.66
CA VAL A 48 6.51 4.33 2.93
C VAL A 48 6.02 3.70 1.63
N LEU A 49 5.55 4.53 0.71
CA LEU A 49 5.06 4.03 -0.58
C LEU A 49 6.17 3.33 -1.36
N LEU A 50 7.38 3.87 -1.33
CA LEU A 50 8.52 3.26 -2.00
C LEU A 50 8.94 1.95 -1.34
N LYS A 51 8.84 1.85 0.00
CA LYS A 51 9.08 0.58 0.70
C LYS A 51 8.12 -0.49 0.21
N ILE A 52 6.85 -0.14 0.06
CA ILE A 52 5.84 -1.08 -0.42
C ILE A 52 6.14 -1.50 -1.86
N CYS A 53 6.49 -0.54 -2.73
CA CYS A 53 6.84 -0.86 -4.11
C CYS A 53 8.03 -1.80 -4.19
N ASN A 54 9.08 -1.54 -3.40
CA ASN A 54 10.27 -2.40 -3.38
C ASN A 54 9.94 -3.80 -2.87
N ALA A 55 9.11 -3.89 -1.82
CA ALA A 55 8.76 -5.17 -1.22
C ALA A 55 7.92 -6.03 -2.17
N LEU A 56 7.03 -5.40 -2.93
CA LEU A 56 6.13 -6.09 -3.85
C LEU A 56 6.67 -6.13 -5.28
N ASN A 57 7.81 -5.48 -5.53
CA ASN A 57 8.40 -5.39 -6.86
C ASN A 57 7.41 -4.86 -7.88
N CYS A 58 6.80 -3.72 -7.57
CA CYS A 58 5.79 -3.09 -8.41
C CYS A 58 6.01 -1.59 -8.52
N GLU A 59 5.24 -0.93 -9.37
CA GLU A 59 5.31 0.51 -9.58
C GLU A 59 4.39 1.25 -8.62
N LEU A 60 4.63 2.55 -8.46
CA LEU A 60 3.82 3.39 -7.59
C LEU A 60 2.35 3.39 -8.02
N SER A 61 2.10 3.40 -9.32
CA SER A 61 0.73 3.35 -9.86
C SER A 61 0.00 2.04 -9.57
N ASP A 62 0.74 0.99 -9.20
CA ASP A 62 0.16 -0.30 -8.82
C ASP A 62 -0.33 -0.31 -7.38
N ILE A 63 -0.03 0.71 -6.59
CA ILE A 63 -0.40 0.74 -5.18
C ILE A 63 -1.28 1.92 -4.79
N CYS A 64 -1.35 2.97 -5.59
CA CYS A 64 -2.20 4.13 -5.27
C CYS A 64 -2.66 4.85 -6.54
N GLU A 65 -3.71 5.63 -6.39
CA GLU A 65 -4.26 6.44 -7.47
C GLU A 65 -4.91 7.70 -6.89
N SER A 66 -5.08 8.72 -7.71
CA SER A 66 -5.86 9.90 -7.32
C SER A 66 -7.29 9.73 -7.79
N VAL A 67 -8.24 10.04 -6.93
CA VAL A 67 -9.67 9.90 -7.21
C VAL A 67 -10.44 11.18 -6.88
#